data_5f0ee9a8ee75167d088d4686cd0f246b
#
_entry.id   5f0ee9a8ee75167d088d4686cd0f246b
#
_cell.length_a   1.000
_cell.length_b   1.000
_cell.length_c   1.000
_cell.angle_alpha   90.00
_cell.angle_beta   90.00
_cell.angle_gamma   90.00
#
_symmetry.space_group_name_H-M   'P 1'
#
loop_
_entity.id
_entity.type
_entity.pdbx_description
1 polymer ?
#
loop_
_entity_poly.entity_id
_entity_poly.type
_entity_poly.pdbx_seq_one_letter_code
_entity_poly.pdbx_strand_id
1 'polypeptide(L)'
;MNPYDAWAQVYDRLTENVEYEARSAYISGFFLQYGVEPGAQVLDLACGTGSISRCLLERGYRVTGVDLSADMLTIAQSKCPEGAFYRASMTEYSAPAQFDACVCLLDSINHLTALSDVEDCFCRVAENLRSGGLFLFDVNTVYKHRQVLAGQTFVFDEEDYYLVWDNEALDDTAVRVLIDLFCYNGESYDRLS
;
A
#
# COMPACT_ATOMS: atom_id res chain seq x y z
N MET A 1 -3.53 16.72 7.15
CA MET A 1 -3.25 16.27 5.76
C MET A 1 -2.56 14.92 5.88
N ASN A 2 -2.97 13.93 5.12
CA ASN A 2 -2.27 12.64 5.10
C ASN A 2 -0.90 12.85 4.45
N PRO A 3 0.22 12.38 5.03
CA PRO A 3 1.54 12.53 4.41
C PRO A 3 1.62 11.96 2.98
N TYR A 4 0.82 10.97 2.67
CA TYR A 4 0.75 10.39 1.31
C TYR A 4 0.05 11.27 0.26
N ASP A 5 -0.72 12.29 0.66
CA ASP A 5 -1.37 13.18 -0.31
C ASP A 5 -0.32 14.00 -1.09
N ALA A 6 0.76 14.42 -0.42
CA ALA A 6 1.77 15.29 -1.01
C ALA A 6 2.59 14.63 -2.13
N TRP A 7 2.81 13.32 -2.08
CA TRP A 7 3.67 12.61 -3.02
C TRP A 7 2.98 11.51 -3.85
N ALA A 8 1.66 11.47 -3.79
CA ALA A 8 0.87 10.55 -4.62
C ALA A 8 1.26 10.63 -6.11
N GLN A 9 1.54 11.83 -6.64
CA GLN A 9 1.88 12.04 -8.05
C GLN A 9 3.24 11.45 -8.46
N VAL A 10 4.20 11.36 -7.54
CA VAL A 10 5.52 10.80 -7.82
C VAL A 10 5.67 9.35 -7.30
N TYR A 11 4.70 8.87 -6.54
CA TYR A 11 4.76 7.56 -5.86
C TYR A 11 4.99 6.40 -6.82
N ASP A 12 4.30 6.37 -7.94
CA ASP A 12 4.46 5.30 -8.94
C ASP A 12 5.88 5.24 -9.50
N ARG A 13 6.53 6.40 -9.68
CA ARG A 13 7.92 6.50 -10.15
C ARG A 13 8.91 6.05 -9.08
N LEU A 14 8.66 6.41 -7.82
CA LEU A 14 9.48 5.96 -6.68
C LEU A 14 9.41 4.44 -6.46
N THR A 15 8.35 3.82 -6.95
CA THR A 15 8.09 2.39 -6.79
C THR A 15 8.20 1.59 -8.10
N GLU A 16 8.84 2.16 -9.16
CA GLU A 16 9.07 1.46 -10.43
C GLU A 16 9.90 0.18 -10.26
N ASN A 17 10.79 0.15 -9.26
CA ASN A 17 11.58 -1.03 -8.90
C ASN A 17 10.77 -2.12 -8.18
N VAL A 18 9.52 -1.85 -7.81
CA VAL A 18 8.60 -2.85 -7.25
C VAL A 18 8.01 -3.66 -8.40
N GLU A 19 8.47 -4.85 -8.59
CA GLU A 19 8.04 -5.76 -9.65
C GLU A 19 6.56 -6.18 -9.46
N TYR A 20 5.61 -5.24 -9.66
CA TYR A 20 4.18 -5.42 -9.38
C TYR A 20 3.59 -6.63 -10.10
N GLU A 21 3.99 -6.88 -11.37
CA GLU A 21 3.55 -8.03 -12.14
C GLU A 21 4.03 -9.36 -11.53
N ALA A 22 5.29 -9.43 -11.11
CA ALA A 22 5.83 -10.63 -10.47
C ALA A 22 5.17 -10.87 -9.10
N ARG A 23 4.95 -9.79 -8.31
CA ARG A 23 4.25 -9.88 -7.02
C ARG A 23 2.80 -10.34 -7.21
N SER A 24 2.07 -9.76 -8.16
CA SER A 24 0.68 -10.14 -8.40
C SER A 24 0.56 -11.58 -8.94
N ALA A 25 1.53 -12.04 -9.73
CA ALA A 25 1.61 -13.44 -10.15
C ALA A 25 1.81 -14.39 -8.96
N TYR A 26 2.70 -14.02 -8.04
CA TYR A 26 2.94 -14.77 -6.81
C TYR A 26 1.68 -14.84 -5.92
N ILE A 27 1.00 -13.70 -5.72
CA ILE A 27 -0.26 -13.61 -4.99
C ILE A 27 -1.33 -14.50 -5.63
N SER A 28 -1.49 -14.42 -6.96
CA SER A 28 -2.45 -15.24 -7.70
C SER A 28 -2.14 -16.73 -7.59
N GLY A 29 -0.87 -17.11 -7.46
CA GLY A 29 -0.47 -18.49 -7.17
C GLY A 29 -1.01 -18.99 -5.83
N PHE A 30 -0.93 -18.17 -4.78
CA PHE A 30 -1.58 -18.48 -3.49
C PHE A 30 -3.10 -18.51 -3.62
N PHE A 31 -3.69 -17.54 -4.30
CA PHE A 31 -5.12 -17.50 -4.51
C PHE A 31 -5.63 -18.82 -5.10
N LEU A 32 -5.04 -19.29 -6.19
CA LEU A 32 -5.40 -20.56 -6.83
C LEU A 32 -5.18 -21.75 -5.89
N GLN A 33 -4.07 -21.79 -5.16
CA GLN A 33 -3.78 -22.86 -4.19
C GLN A 33 -4.86 -22.98 -3.10
N TYR A 34 -5.48 -21.87 -2.72
CA TYR A 34 -6.52 -21.82 -1.68
C TYR A 34 -7.94 -21.64 -2.24
N GLY A 35 -8.13 -21.87 -3.55
CA GLY A 35 -9.45 -21.90 -4.19
C GLY A 35 -10.06 -20.52 -4.47
N VAL A 36 -9.24 -19.46 -4.48
CA VAL A 36 -9.66 -18.12 -4.91
C VAL A 36 -9.40 -18.00 -6.41
N GLU A 37 -10.42 -18.22 -7.22
CA GLU A 37 -10.36 -18.25 -8.67
C GLU A 37 -10.59 -16.86 -9.29
N PRO A 38 -10.20 -16.61 -10.56
CA PRO A 38 -10.60 -15.42 -11.30
C PRO A 38 -12.12 -15.21 -11.27
N GLY A 39 -12.54 -13.95 -11.06
CA GLY A 39 -13.92 -13.58 -10.79
C GLY A 39 -14.24 -13.41 -9.29
N ALA A 40 -13.36 -13.87 -8.40
CA ALA A 40 -13.50 -13.69 -6.95
C ALA A 40 -13.40 -12.21 -6.55
N GLN A 41 -14.06 -11.87 -5.45
CA GLN A 41 -14.01 -10.54 -4.83
C GLN A 41 -12.76 -10.41 -3.96
N VAL A 42 -11.90 -9.46 -4.27
CA VAL A 42 -10.65 -9.21 -3.56
C VAL A 42 -10.66 -7.80 -2.97
N LEU A 43 -10.35 -7.71 -1.68
CA LEU A 43 -10.10 -6.45 -0.98
C LEU A 43 -8.60 -6.15 -1.05
N ASP A 44 -8.22 -4.99 -1.61
CA ASP A 44 -6.86 -4.45 -1.59
C ASP A 44 -6.81 -3.35 -0.52
N LEU A 45 -6.32 -3.71 0.66
CA LEU A 45 -6.31 -2.86 1.86
C LEU A 45 -5.02 -2.06 1.92
N ALA A 46 -5.11 -0.74 2.06
CA ALA A 46 -4.04 0.23 1.83
C ALA A 46 -3.50 0.15 0.39
N CYS A 47 -4.41 0.28 -0.59
CA CYS A 47 -4.13 0.04 -2.00
C CYS A 47 -3.25 1.11 -2.67
N GLY A 48 -3.01 2.26 -2.02
CA GLY A 48 -2.24 3.38 -2.56
C GLY A 48 -2.78 3.85 -3.91
N THR A 49 -1.88 4.00 -4.89
CA THR A 49 -2.21 4.37 -6.27
C THR A 49 -2.81 3.22 -7.11
N GLY A 50 -3.09 2.07 -6.50
CA GLY A 50 -3.78 0.96 -7.15
C GLY A 50 -2.91 0.10 -8.08
N SER A 51 -1.59 0.11 -7.95
CA SER A 51 -0.71 -0.68 -8.84
C SER A 51 -0.90 -2.19 -8.69
N ILE A 52 -1.07 -2.71 -7.46
CA ILE A 52 -1.45 -4.12 -7.21
C ILE A 52 -2.89 -4.36 -7.65
N SER A 53 -3.82 -3.44 -7.32
CA SER A 53 -5.22 -3.52 -7.75
C SER A 53 -5.34 -3.71 -9.26
N ARG A 54 -4.60 -2.93 -10.07
CA ARG A 54 -4.56 -3.04 -11.51
C ARG A 54 -4.13 -4.44 -11.96
N CYS A 55 -3.01 -4.94 -11.44
CA CYS A 55 -2.50 -6.25 -11.81
C CYS A 55 -3.47 -7.38 -11.43
N LEU A 56 -4.21 -7.25 -10.32
CA LEU A 56 -5.25 -8.22 -9.93
C LEU A 56 -6.47 -8.14 -10.84
N LEU A 57 -6.92 -6.94 -11.25
CA LEU A 57 -7.99 -6.75 -12.23
C LEU A 57 -7.62 -7.38 -13.58
N GLU A 58 -6.41 -7.14 -14.09
CA GLU A 58 -5.89 -7.73 -15.32
C GLU A 58 -5.85 -9.28 -15.28
N ARG A 59 -5.73 -9.86 -14.08
CA ARG A 59 -5.82 -11.33 -13.84
C ARG A 59 -7.25 -11.83 -13.67
N GLY A 60 -8.24 -10.94 -13.81
CA GLY A 60 -9.65 -11.29 -13.80
C GLY A 60 -10.32 -11.30 -12.43
N TYR A 61 -9.67 -10.81 -11.38
CA TYR A 61 -10.31 -10.62 -10.08
C TYR A 61 -11.17 -9.35 -10.08
N ARG A 62 -12.13 -9.28 -9.16
CA ARG A 62 -12.93 -8.08 -8.90
C ARG A 62 -12.37 -7.39 -7.68
N VAL A 63 -11.81 -6.19 -7.86
CA VAL A 63 -11.05 -5.53 -6.82
C VAL A 63 -11.83 -4.37 -6.19
N THR A 64 -11.83 -4.35 -4.88
CA THR A 64 -12.18 -3.19 -4.06
C THR A 64 -10.93 -2.71 -3.35
N GLY A 65 -10.49 -1.48 -3.65
CA GLY A 65 -9.35 -0.85 -3.02
C GLY A 65 -9.78 0.08 -1.88
N VAL A 66 -9.03 0.07 -0.80
CA VAL A 66 -9.25 0.97 0.36
C VAL A 66 -7.93 1.64 0.72
N ASP A 67 -7.95 2.95 0.85
CA ASP A 67 -6.79 3.72 1.32
C ASP A 67 -7.25 4.92 2.16
N LEU A 68 -6.34 5.46 2.96
CA LEU A 68 -6.59 6.62 3.79
C LEU A 68 -6.40 7.94 3.00
N SER A 69 -5.53 7.92 1.98
CA SER A 69 -5.20 9.07 1.14
C SER A 69 -6.20 9.26 -0.01
N ALA A 70 -6.83 10.42 -0.05
CA ALA A 70 -7.74 10.78 -1.14
C ALA A 70 -7.01 10.96 -2.48
N ASP A 71 -5.76 11.47 -2.45
CA ASP A 71 -4.97 11.73 -3.65
C ASP A 71 -4.47 10.41 -4.25
N MET A 72 -4.05 9.45 -3.43
CA MET A 72 -3.75 8.08 -3.86
C MET A 72 -4.95 7.44 -4.55
N LEU A 73 -6.14 7.53 -3.94
CA LEU A 73 -7.36 6.95 -4.51
C LEU A 73 -7.80 7.63 -5.81
N THR A 74 -7.53 8.92 -5.98
CA THR A 74 -7.79 9.61 -7.26
C THR A 74 -6.97 9.00 -8.40
N ILE A 75 -5.69 8.69 -8.14
CA ILE A 75 -4.82 8.01 -9.09
C ILE A 75 -5.29 6.57 -9.31
N ALA A 76 -5.61 5.84 -8.23
CA ALA A 76 -6.09 4.47 -8.31
C ALA A 76 -7.37 4.35 -9.16
N GLN A 77 -8.34 5.24 -8.96
CA GLN A 77 -9.58 5.27 -9.75
C GLN A 77 -9.33 5.56 -11.23
N SER A 78 -8.38 6.47 -11.52
CA SER A 78 -7.99 6.75 -12.91
C SER A 78 -7.27 5.58 -13.57
N LYS A 79 -6.40 4.89 -12.82
CA LYS A 79 -5.60 3.73 -13.26
C LYS A 79 -6.45 2.46 -13.43
N CYS A 80 -7.50 2.31 -12.62
CA CYS A 80 -8.32 1.11 -12.50
C CYS A 80 -9.82 1.46 -12.56
N PRO A 81 -10.36 1.91 -13.71
CA PRO A 81 -11.76 2.36 -13.81
C PRO A 81 -12.78 1.25 -13.53
N GLU A 82 -12.40 -0.02 -13.65
CA GLU A 82 -13.25 -1.18 -13.33
C GLU A 82 -13.25 -1.54 -11.82
N GLY A 83 -12.32 -0.98 -11.04
CA GLY A 83 -12.23 -1.19 -9.59
C GLY A 83 -13.17 -0.26 -8.82
N ALA A 84 -13.50 -0.64 -7.60
CA ALA A 84 -14.21 0.21 -6.66
C ALA A 84 -13.23 0.69 -5.57
N PHE A 85 -13.15 2.01 -5.33
CA PHE A 85 -12.19 2.57 -4.39
C PHE A 85 -12.89 3.41 -3.32
N TYR A 86 -12.51 3.18 -2.04
CA TYR A 86 -13.13 3.83 -0.90
C TYR A 86 -12.08 4.41 0.04
N ARG A 87 -12.34 5.63 0.52
CA ARG A 87 -11.50 6.26 1.53
C ARG A 87 -11.90 5.79 2.92
N ALA A 88 -11.04 5.00 3.55
CA ALA A 88 -11.21 4.56 4.95
C ALA A 88 -9.87 4.14 5.55
N SER A 89 -9.81 4.09 6.88
CA SER A 89 -8.72 3.41 7.59
C SER A 89 -8.84 1.90 7.45
N MET A 90 -7.70 1.20 7.41
CA MET A 90 -7.67 -0.26 7.47
C MET A 90 -8.20 -0.83 8.78
N THR A 91 -8.28 0.00 9.85
CA THR A 91 -8.86 -0.36 11.15
C THR A 91 -10.38 -0.14 11.21
N GLU A 92 -10.98 0.53 10.21
CA GLU A 92 -12.38 0.95 10.26
C GLU A 92 -13.22 0.41 9.11
N TYR A 93 -12.61 0.09 7.95
CA TYR A 93 -13.35 -0.33 6.77
C TYR A 93 -14.17 -1.60 7.05
N SER A 94 -15.46 -1.54 6.72
CA SER A 94 -16.41 -2.62 6.99
C SER A 94 -17.31 -2.89 5.78
N ALA A 95 -17.22 -4.12 5.29
CA ALA A 95 -18.10 -4.72 4.28
C ALA A 95 -18.24 -6.22 4.57
N PRO A 96 -19.03 -6.59 5.59
CA PRO A 96 -19.02 -7.92 6.19
C PRO A 96 -19.31 -9.06 5.21
N ALA A 97 -18.47 -10.09 5.25
CA ALA A 97 -18.58 -11.33 4.47
C ALA A 97 -18.71 -11.09 2.95
N GLN A 98 -18.06 -10.04 2.43
CA GLN A 98 -18.15 -9.68 1.02
C GLN A 98 -17.01 -10.28 0.19
N PHE A 99 -15.82 -10.45 0.76
CA PHE A 99 -14.62 -10.79 0.01
C PHE A 99 -14.21 -12.26 0.14
N ASP A 100 -13.68 -12.81 -0.94
CA ASP A 100 -13.09 -14.15 -1.00
C ASP A 100 -11.62 -14.10 -0.55
N ALA A 101 -10.95 -12.98 -0.80
CA ALA A 101 -9.59 -12.71 -0.34
C ALA A 101 -9.40 -11.24 0.04
N CYS A 102 -8.42 -10.99 0.90
CA CYS A 102 -7.89 -9.67 1.23
C CYS A 102 -6.38 -9.69 1.04
N VAL A 103 -5.83 -8.60 0.47
CA VAL A 103 -4.39 -8.35 0.44
C VAL A 103 -4.10 -7.04 1.17
N CYS A 104 -2.94 -6.96 1.87
CA CYS A 104 -2.41 -5.75 2.47
C CYS A 104 -0.88 -5.81 2.32
N LEU A 105 -0.35 -5.09 1.35
CA LEU A 105 1.00 -5.32 0.84
C LEU A 105 1.88 -4.08 0.93
N LEU A 106 3.16 -4.26 0.59
CA LEU A 106 4.17 -3.20 0.61
C LEU A 106 4.30 -2.57 2.00
N ASP A 107 4.44 -3.46 3.00
CA ASP A 107 4.64 -3.13 4.41
C ASP A 107 3.58 -2.18 5.04
N SER A 108 2.39 -2.08 4.43
CA SER A 108 1.33 -1.19 4.92
C SER A 108 0.91 -1.48 6.37
N ILE A 109 0.96 -2.74 6.82
CA ILE A 109 0.71 -3.11 8.23
C ILE A 109 1.70 -2.42 9.18
N ASN A 110 2.93 -2.14 8.77
CA ASN A 110 3.94 -1.49 9.60
C ASN A 110 3.62 -0.02 9.93
N HIS A 111 2.65 0.59 9.25
CA HIS A 111 2.15 1.92 9.59
C HIS A 111 1.21 1.93 10.81
N LEU A 112 0.73 0.77 11.25
CA LEU A 112 -0.01 0.61 12.51
C LEU A 112 0.98 0.50 13.67
N THR A 113 1.20 1.60 14.39
CA THR A 113 2.22 1.69 15.44
C THR A 113 1.75 1.20 16.81
N ALA A 114 0.44 1.07 17.03
CA ALA A 114 -0.13 0.50 18.23
C ALA A 114 -0.62 -0.93 17.98
N LEU A 115 -0.37 -1.83 18.93
CA LEU A 115 -0.83 -3.22 18.83
C LEU A 115 -2.36 -3.31 18.72
N SER A 116 -3.09 -2.43 19.43
CA SER A 116 -4.55 -2.32 19.31
C SER A 116 -5.01 -2.06 17.88
N ASP A 117 -4.29 -1.21 17.12
CA ASP A 117 -4.65 -0.90 15.73
C ASP A 117 -4.41 -2.10 14.82
N VAL A 118 -3.37 -2.90 15.09
CA VAL A 118 -3.12 -4.16 14.38
C VAL A 118 -4.24 -5.17 14.67
N GLU A 119 -4.65 -5.29 15.93
CA GLU A 119 -5.77 -6.16 16.35
C GLU A 119 -7.07 -5.72 15.68
N ASP A 120 -7.39 -4.42 15.68
CA ASP A 120 -8.57 -3.87 15.02
C ASP A 120 -8.55 -4.12 13.50
N CYS A 121 -7.41 -3.90 12.85
CA CYS A 121 -7.24 -4.20 11.42
C CYS A 121 -7.53 -5.68 11.13
N PHE A 122 -6.96 -6.60 11.89
CA PHE A 122 -7.17 -8.03 11.69
C PHE A 122 -8.61 -8.46 11.98
N CYS A 123 -9.25 -7.86 12.98
CA CYS A 123 -10.67 -8.06 13.24
C CYS A 123 -11.53 -7.58 12.05
N ARG A 124 -11.26 -6.39 11.51
CA ARG A 124 -11.98 -5.88 10.33
C ARG A 124 -11.76 -6.76 9.11
N VAL A 125 -10.53 -7.22 8.87
CA VAL A 125 -10.26 -8.15 7.76
C VAL A 125 -11.05 -9.45 7.94
N ALA A 126 -11.06 -10.04 9.15
CA ALA A 126 -11.81 -11.26 9.43
C ALA A 126 -13.32 -11.07 9.22
N GLU A 127 -13.89 -9.92 9.60
CA GLU A 127 -15.32 -9.61 9.37
C GLU A 127 -15.65 -9.40 7.89
N ASN A 128 -14.74 -8.78 7.12
CA ASN A 128 -14.92 -8.51 5.69
C ASN A 128 -14.79 -9.76 4.82
N LEU A 129 -14.02 -10.75 5.27
CA LEU A 129 -13.84 -12.02 4.58
C LEU A 129 -15.04 -12.95 4.77
N ARG A 130 -15.37 -13.71 3.74
CA ARG A 130 -16.27 -14.85 3.83
C ARG A 130 -15.63 -15.96 4.67
N SER A 131 -16.43 -16.86 5.20
CA SER A 131 -15.92 -18.04 5.90
C SER A 131 -14.98 -18.84 4.97
N GLY A 132 -13.74 -19.06 5.42
CA GLY A 132 -12.68 -19.69 4.62
C GLY A 132 -11.97 -18.75 3.66
N GLY A 133 -12.25 -17.44 3.70
CA GLY A 133 -11.54 -16.44 2.91
C GLY A 133 -10.08 -16.33 3.30
N LEU A 134 -9.25 -15.85 2.36
CA LEU A 134 -7.80 -15.78 2.49
C LEU A 134 -7.34 -14.34 2.79
N PHE A 135 -6.44 -14.17 3.76
CA PHE A 135 -5.71 -12.92 3.99
C PHE A 135 -4.23 -13.10 3.70
N LEU A 136 -3.70 -12.30 2.77
CA LEU A 136 -2.27 -12.21 2.45
C LEU A 136 -1.75 -10.83 2.80
N PHE A 137 -0.70 -10.77 3.58
CA PHE A 137 -0.04 -9.52 3.93
C PHE A 137 1.48 -9.71 4.03
N ASP A 138 2.21 -8.61 3.90
CA ASP A 138 3.63 -8.58 4.19
C ASP A 138 3.94 -7.59 5.33
N VAL A 139 5.09 -7.78 5.95
CA VAL A 139 5.60 -6.90 6.99
C VAL A 139 7.12 -6.78 6.89
N ASN A 140 7.63 -5.63 7.26
CA ASN A 140 9.06 -5.45 7.46
C ASN A 140 9.50 -6.21 8.70
N THR A 141 10.59 -6.97 8.56
CA THR A 141 11.19 -7.68 9.69
C THR A 141 12.02 -6.71 10.56
N VAL A 142 12.26 -7.09 11.81
CA VAL A 142 13.17 -6.37 12.70
C VAL A 142 14.58 -6.24 12.07
N TYR A 143 15.02 -7.23 11.29
CA TYR A 143 16.27 -7.16 10.54
C TYR A 143 16.25 -6.01 9.53
N LYS A 144 15.17 -5.85 8.74
CA LYS A 144 15.05 -4.76 7.76
C LYS A 144 15.09 -3.39 8.46
N HIS A 145 14.36 -3.25 9.56
CA HIS A 145 14.36 -2.01 10.33
C HIS A 145 15.76 -1.66 10.87
N ARG A 146 16.47 -2.62 11.48
CA ARG A 146 17.77 -2.37 12.13
C ARG A 146 18.94 -2.28 11.16
N GLN A 147 18.98 -3.12 10.14
CA GLN A 147 20.17 -3.31 9.31
C GLN A 147 20.07 -2.64 7.94
N VAL A 148 18.86 -2.36 7.46
CA VAL A 148 18.65 -1.82 6.12
C VAL A 148 18.14 -0.38 6.16
N LEU A 149 17.22 -0.06 7.08
CA LEU A 149 16.60 1.26 7.14
C LEU A 149 17.26 2.18 8.17
N ALA A 150 17.43 1.73 9.41
CA ALA A 150 17.86 2.58 10.54
C ALA A 150 19.12 3.39 10.23
N GLY A 151 19.01 4.71 10.34
CA GLY A 151 20.11 5.64 10.12
C GLY A 151 20.56 5.75 8.65
N GLN A 152 19.78 5.25 7.71
CA GLN A 152 20.04 5.39 6.28
C GLN A 152 19.24 6.52 5.67
N THR A 153 19.88 7.29 4.79
CA THR A 153 19.25 8.32 3.98
C THR A 153 19.33 7.90 2.52
N PHE A 154 18.19 7.82 1.85
CA PHE A 154 18.11 7.57 0.41
C PHE A 154 17.78 8.87 -0.30
N VAL A 155 18.47 9.13 -1.41
CA VAL A 155 18.27 10.33 -2.23
C VAL A 155 17.92 9.91 -3.64
N PHE A 156 16.85 10.46 -4.17
CA PHE A 156 16.42 10.32 -5.53
C PHE A 156 16.55 11.69 -6.21
N ASP A 157 17.40 11.79 -7.20
CA ASP A 157 17.70 13.02 -7.94
C ASP A 157 17.26 12.81 -9.40
N GLU A 158 16.06 13.29 -9.71
CA GLU A 158 15.40 13.13 -10.98
C GLU A 158 15.23 14.51 -11.67
N GLU A 159 14.91 14.52 -12.95
CA GLU A 159 14.83 15.75 -13.76
C GLU A 159 13.84 16.77 -13.20
N ASP A 160 12.71 16.30 -12.66
CA ASP A 160 11.57 17.12 -12.21
C ASP A 160 11.24 16.99 -10.72
N TYR A 161 11.96 16.13 -9.98
CA TYR A 161 11.86 16.08 -8.53
C TYR A 161 13.17 15.66 -7.86
N TYR A 162 13.34 16.11 -6.64
CA TYR A 162 14.39 15.70 -5.73
C TYR A 162 13.75 15.23 -4.44
N LEU A 163 14.01 13.98 -4.03
CA LEU A 163 13.43 13.38 -2.84
C LEU A 163 14.52 12.91 -1.89
N VAL A 164 14.41 13.30 -0.64
CA VAL A 164 15.21 12.79 0.46
C VAL A 164 14.34 11.94 1.37
N TRP A 165 14.69 10.67 1.49
CA TRP A 165 14.07 9.72 2.40
C TRP A 165 15.05 9.40 3.52
N ASP A 166 14.84 10.01 4.66
CA ASP A 166 15.66 9.81 5.85
C ASP A 166 14.97 8.86 6.83
N ASN A 167 15.75 7.94 7.42
CA ASN A 167 15.26 6.92 8.33
C ASN A 167 15.90 7.09 9.70
N GLU A 168 15.21 7.77 10.60
CA GLU A 168 15.63 7.94 11.98
C GLU A 168 15.29 6.70 12.80
N ALA A 169 16.30 6.06 13.40
CA ALA A 169 16.05 4.98 14.36
C ALA A 169 15.47 5.54 15.65
N LEU A 170 14.26 5.14 16.01
CA LEU A 170 13.66 5.51 17.30
C LEU A 170 14.07 4.55 18.41
N ASP A 171 14.05 3.25 18.11
CA ASP A 171 14.49 2.18 18.99
C ASP A 171 14.86 0.93 18.17
N ASP A 172 15.00 -0.21 18.84
CA ASP A 172 15.35 -1.48 18.22
C ASP A 172 14.29 -2.06 17.27
N THR A 173 13.07 -1.52 17.27
CA THR A 173 11.92 -2.07 16.55
C THR A 173 11.21 -1.04 15.68
N ALA A 174 11.51 0.24 15.84
CA ALA A 174 10.83 1.34 15.18
C ALA A 174 11.80 2.27 14.45
N VAL A 175 11.39 2.68 13.26
CA VAL A 175 12.07 3.67 12.42
C VAL A 175 11.07 4.76 12.07
N ARG A 176 11.46 6.01 12.26
CA ARG A 176 10.70 7.15 11.73
C ARG A 176 11.20 7.45 10.32
N VAL A 177 10.28 7.45 9.38
CA VAL A 177 10.54 7.87 8.00
C VAL A 177 10.21 9.35 7.88
N LEU A 178 11.19 10.13 7.43
CA LEU A 178 11.05 11.54 7.09
C LEU A 178 11.27 11.68 5.59
N ILE A 179 10.33 12.33 4.90
CA ILE A 179 10.41 12.52 3.46
C ILE A 179 10.30 14.00 3.15
N ASP A 180 11.32 14.51 2.47
CA ASP A 180 11.33 15.81 1.84
C ASP A 180 11.29 15.64 0.33
N LEU A 181 10.20 16.09 -0.29
CA LEU A 181 10.02 16.07 -1.73
C LEU A 181 10.06 17.50 -2.27
N PHE A 182 10.89 17.73 -3.27
CA PHE A 182 10.99 18.98 -4.01
C PHE A 182 10.60 18.71 -5.46
N CYS A 183 9.47 19.29 -5.92
CA CYS A 183 8.99 19.16 -7.28
C CYS A 183 9.29 20.41 -8.09
N TYR A 184 9.86 20.24 -9.29
CA TYR A 184 10.14 21.35 -10.21
C TYR A 184 8.84 21.83 -10.87
N ASN A 185 8.55 23.14 -10.76
CA ASN A 185 7.34 23.75 -11.32
C ASN A 185 7.56 24.49 -12.65
N GLY A 186 8.75 24.37 -13.24
CA GLY A 186 9.17 25.07 -14.45
C GLY A 186 10.08 26.27 -14.21
N GLU A 187 10.14 26.83 -13.00
CA GLU A 187 10.97 27.97 -12.62
C GLU A 187 11.77 27.72 -11.33
N SER A 188 11.18 27.02 -10.40
CA SER A 188 11.74 26.75 -9.07
C SER A 188 11.27 25.39 -8.55
N TYR A 189 11.73 25.01 -7.37
CA TYR A 189 11.28 23.79 -6.69
C TYR A 189 10.30 24.14 -5.58
N ASP A 190 9.14 23.49 -5.58
CA ASP A 190 8.17 23.51 -4.49
C ASP A 190 8.48 22.36 -3.52
N ARG A 191 8.65 22.68 -2.23
CA ARG A 191 8.84 21.66 -1.20
C ARG A 191 7.48 21.14 -0.71
N LEU A 192 7.33 19.83 -0.73
CA LEU A 192 6.21 19.09 -0.17
C LEU A 192 6.75 18.21 0.97
N SER A 193 6.23 18.35 2.19
CA SER A 193 6.68 17.63 3.39
C SER A 193 5.50 17.32 4.34
#